data_716842c456796dcb8957e3bc7a38f116
#
_entry.id   716842c456796dcb8957e3bc7a38f116
#
_cell.length_a   1.000
_cell.length_b   1.000
_cell.length_c   1.000
_cell.angle_alpha   90.00
_cell.angle_beta   90.00
_cell.angle_gamma   90.00
#
_symmetry.space_group_name_H-M   'P 1'
#
loop_
_entity.id
_entity.type
_entity.pdbx_description
1 polymer ?
#
loop_
_entity_poly.entity_id
_entity_poly.type
_entity_poly.pdbx_seq_one_letter_code
_entity_poly.pdbx_strand_id
1 'polypeptide(L)'
;MYKARYYKADGKKGRARALPDSLFDGVVNEGVMHQAVTAYLNNQRQGTAAAKTRSDVRGGSRKPWRQKGSGRARVGEIRNPLWRGGGTVFGPQPRSYATPLPKKVIRGALRHALTQKLRDAVVVVVEVEVAVEVATITLMRMLG
;
A
#
# COMPACT_ATOMS: atom_id res chain seq x y z
N MET A 1 14.08 -7.14 28.91
CA MET A 1 15.30 -6.92 28.11
C MET A 1 15.43 -8.00 27.06
N TYR A 2 15.25 -7.69 25.80
CA TYR A 2 15.29 -8.63 24.68
C TYR A 2 16.71 -8.79 24.16
N LYS A 3 17.09 -10.01 23.71
CA LYS A 3 18.41 -10.32 23.17
C LYS A 3 18.25 -10.91 21.78
N ALA A 4 19.08 -10.49 20.83
CA ALA A 4 19.13 -11.05 19.48
C ALA A 4 20.45 -11.79 19.24
N ARG A 5 20.42 -12.72 18.31
CA ARG A 5 21.64 -13.39 17.82
C ARG A 5 22.52 -12.34 17.14
N TYR A 6 23.83 -12.43 17.39
CA TYR A 6 24.78 -11.50 16.81
C TYR A 6 25.83 -12.25 16.01
N TYR A 7 26.15 -11.70 14.85
CA TYR A 7 27.22 -12.19 13.96
C TYR A 7 28.21 -11.06 13.70
N LYS A 8 29.49 -11.38 13.74
CA LYS A 8 30.57 -10.46 13.40
C LYS A 8 30.67 -10.27 11.89
N ALA A 9 31.44 -9.28 11.44
CA ALA A 9 31.72 -9.02 10.02
C ALA A 9 32.34 -10.22 9.30
N ASP A 10 33.12 -11.03 10.01
CA ASP A 10 33.72 -12.29 9.50
C ASP A 10 32.73 -13.48 9.41
N GLY A 11 31.45 -13.25 9.68
CA GLY A 11 30.40 -14.28 9.67
C GLY A 11 30.38 -15.19 10.90
N LYS A 12 31.30 -15.03 11.84
CA LYS A 12 31.32 -15.86 13.06
C LYS A 12 30.25 -15.41 14.05
N LYS A 13 29.65 -16.40 14.72
CA LYS A 13 28.65 -16.18 15.75
C LYS A 13 29.29 -15.52 16.97
N GLY A 14 28.81 -14.36 17.36
CA GLY A 14 29.22 -13.65 18.56
C GLY A 14 28.27 -13.86 19.74
N ARG A 15 28.53 -13.15 20.84
CA ARG A 15 27.66 -13.16 22.02
C ARG A 15 26.38 -12.39 21.74
N ALA A 16 25.21 -12.95 22.10
CA ALA A 16 23.91 -12.28 21.91
C ALA A 16 23.92 -10.84 22.46
N ARG A 17 23.45 -9.89 21.67
CA ARG A 17 23.37 -8.48 22.07
C ARG A 17 22.00 -8.14 22.63
N ALA A 18 21.98 -7.31 23.67
CA ALA A 18 20.77 -6.73 24.20
C ALA A 18 20.23 -5.67 23.21
N LEU A 19 18.92 -5.66 23.02
CA LEU A 19 18.23 -4.71 22.18
C LEU A 19 17.60 -3.60 23.02
N PRO A 20 17.47 -2.37 22.49
CA PRO A 20 16.90 -1.24 23.22
C PRO A 20 15.40 -1.44 23.46
N ASP A 21 14.96 -1.28 24.70
CA ASP A 21 13.55 -1.41 25.10
C ASP A 21 12.66 -0.35 24.43
N SER A 22 13.22 0.77 23.96
CA SER A 22 12.49 1.79 23.20
C SER A 22 11.94 1.31 21.86
N LEU A 23 12.54 0.28 21.27
CA LEU A 23 12.10 -0.34 20.01
C LEU A 23 11.33 -1.64 20.24
N PHE A 24 11.59 -2.33 21.35
CA PHE A 24 11.07 -3.66 21.67
C PHE A 24 10.36 -3.63 23.03
N ASP A 25 9.16 -3.05 23.05
CA ASP A 25 8.34 -2.90 24.27
C ASP A 25 7.63 -4.18 24.70
N GLY A 26 7.73 -5.23 23.90
CA GLY A 26 7.10 -6.52 24.18
C GLY A 26 5.61 -6.59 23.86
N VAL A 27 5.01 -5.50 23.43
CA VAL A 27 3.60 -5.48 23.05
C VAL A 27 3.46 -5.88 21.57
N VAL A 28 2.50 -6.75 21.27
CA VAL A 28 2.12 -7.10 19.89
C VAL A 28 0.64 -6.83 19.72
N ASN A 29 0.30 -5.88 18.86
CA ASN A 29 -1.07 -5.53 18.53
C ASN A 29 -1.32 -5.83 17.05
N GLU A 30 -1.97 -6.95 16.78
CA GLU A 30 -2.29 -7.42 15.42
C GLU A 30 -3.21 -6.46 14.68
N GLY A 31 -4.18 -5.83 15.37
CA GLY A 31 -5.10 -4.88 14.76
C GLY A 31 -4.39 -3.67 14.16
N VAL A 32 -3.41 -3.12 14.87
CA VAL A 32 -2.60 -1.98 14.39
C VAL A 32 -1.73 -2.40 13.20
N MET A 33 -1.13 -3.60 13.26
CA MET A 33 -0.35 -4.14 12.14
C MET A 33 -1.23 -4.37 10.90
N HIS A 34 -2.40 -4.99 11.07
CA HIS A 34 -3.36 -5.22 9.98
C HIS A 34 -3.81 -3.91 9.33
N GLN A 35 -4.13 -2.89 10.14
CA GLN A 35 -4.52 -1.58 9.64
C GLN A 35 -3.40 -0.94 8.80
N ALA A 36 -2.15 -1.02 9.25
CA ALA A 36 -1.00 -0.50 8.53
C ALA A 36 -0.78 -1.22 7.19
N VAL A 37 -0.87 -2.55 7.15
CA VAL A 37 -0.74 -3.36 5.94
C VAL A 37 -1.88 -3.06 4.96
N THR A 38 -3.11 -2.98 5.44
CA THR A 38 -4.28 -2.67 4.60
C THR A 38 -4.15 -1.30 3.96
N ALA A 39 -3.73 -0.28 4.72
CA ALA A 39 -3.50 1.06 4.19
C ALA A 39 -2.35 1.07 3.17
N TYR A 40 -1.25 0.36 3.43
CA TYR A 40 -0.14 0.23 2.50
C TYR A 40 -0.58 -0.38 1.16
N LEU A 41 -1.32 -1.49 1.20
CA LEU A 41 -1.83 -2.15 -0.01
C LEU A 41 -2.82 -1.27 -0.77
N ASN A 42 -3.71 -0.55 -0.07
CA ASN A 42 -4.62 0.40 -0.69
C ASN A 42 -3.88 1.54 -1.39
N ASN A 43 -2.82 2.06 -0.78
CA ASN A 43 -2.02 3.15 -1.34
C ASN A 43 -1.25 2.75 -2.62
N GLN A 44 -1.04 1.45 -2.85
CA GLN A 44 -0.44 0.94 -4.09
C GLN A 44 -1.43 0.83 -5.25
N ARG A 45 -2.75 0.89 -4.99
CA ARG A 45 -3.78 0.75 -6.03
C ARG A 45 -3.86 2.01 -6.88
N GLN A 46 -3.72 1.87 -8.18
CA GLN A 46 -3.83 3.00 -9.13
C GLN A 46 -5.27 3.52 -9.30
N GLY A 47 -6.28 2.66 -9.14
CA GLY A 47 -7.67 3.03 -9.23
C GLY A 47 -8.14 3.50 -10.61
N THR A 48 -7.56 2.98 -11.68
CA THR A 48 -7.84 3.39 -13.07
C THR A 48 -9.04 2.70 -13.71
N ALA A 49 -9.68 1.75 -13.03
CA ALA A 49 -10.84 1.06 -13.56
C ALA A 49 -11.99 2.03 -13.81
N ALA A 50 -12.50 2.05 -15.05
CA ALA A 50 -13.60 2.91 -15.48
C ALA A 50 -14.60 2.12 -16.31
N ALA A 51 -15.89 2.37 -16.08
CA ALA A 51 -16.98 1.93 -16.95
C ALA A 51 -17.70 3.15 -17.50
N LYS A 52 -18.07 3.08 -18.78
CA LYS A 52 -18.79 4.17 -19.44
C LYS A 52 -20.22 4.27 -18.94
N THR A 53 -20.60 5.42 -18.43
CA THR A 53 -21.98 5.77 -18.13
C THR A 53 -22.76 6.01 -19.43
N ARG A 54 -24.09 6.14 -19.33
CA ARG A 54 -24.91 6.44 -20.52
C ARG A 54 -24.51 7.74 -21.21
N SER A 55 -23.90 8.67 -20.50
CA SER A 55 -23.42 9.94 -21.06
C SER A 55 -22.13 9.77 -21.86
N ASP A 56 -21.30 8.81 -21.49
CA ASP A 56 -19.98 8.56 -22.08
C ASP A 56 -20.04 7.57 -23.26
N VAL A 57 -21.14 6.83 -23.40
CA VAL A 57 -21.34 5.90 -24.50
C VAL A 57 -21.65 6.69 -25.76
N ARG A 58 -20.96 6.35 -26.87
CA ARG A 58 -21.25 6.94 -28.20
C ARG A 58 -22.66 6.54 -28.63
N GLY A 59 -23.45 7.53 -29.02
CA GLY A 59 -24.81 7.33 -29.54
C GLY A 59 -25.61 8.63 -29.57
N GLY A 60 -26.69 8.65 -30.37
CA GLY A 60 -27.57 9.79 -30.43
C GLY A 60 -28.55 9.87 -29.27
N SER A 61 -28.90 11.08 -28.86
CA SER A 61 -29.97 11.35 -27.90
C SER A 61 -31.36 11.29 -28.51
N ARG A 62 -31.47 11.00 -29.83
CA ARG A 62 -32.76 10.94 -30.55
C ARG A 62 -33.61 9.79 -29.97
N LYS A 63 -34.89 10.12 -29.70
CA LYS A 63 -35.89 9.12 -29.27
C LYS A 63 -36.12 8.10 -30.39
N PRO A 64 -35.98 6.79 -30.17
CA PRO A 64 -36.09 5.75 -31.20
C PRO A 64 -37.48 5.69 -31.86
N TRP A 65 -38.56 5.88 -31.06
CA TRP A 65 -39.94 5.92 -31.53
C TRP A 65 -40.80 6.81 -30.63
N ARG A 66 -42.01 7.13 -31.13
CA ARG A 66 -42.99 7.95 -30.41
C ARG A 66 -43.43 7.35 -29.09
N GLN A 67 -43.87 8.18 -28.15
CA GLN A 67 -44.17 7.82 -26.77
C GLN A 67 -45.33 6.81 -26.62
N LYS A 68 -46.32 6.88 -27.50
CA LYS A 68 -47.54 6.07 -27.51
C LYS A 68 -47.89 5.64 -28.94
N GLY A 69 -48.73 4.57 -29.07
CA GLY A 69 -49.23 4.13 -30.37
C GLY A 69 -48.26 3.30 -31.21
N SER A 70 -47.15 2.79 -30.64
CA SER A 70 -46.22 1.91 -31.33
C SER A 70 -46.32 0.42 -30.88
N GLY A 71 -47.13 0.11 -29.85
CA GLY A 71 -47.18 -1.21 -29.27
C GLY A 71 -45.89 -1.68 -28.56
N ARG A 72 -44.82 -0.83 -28.56
CA ARG A 72 -43.53 -1.12 -27.97
C ARG A 72 -43.36 -0.48 -26.59
N ALA A 73 -42.46 -1.02 -25.78
CA ALA A 73 -42.08 -0.40 -24.51
C ALA A 73 -41.57 1.04 -24.75
N ARG A 74 -41.84 1.93 -23.80
CA ARG A 74 -41.37 3.33 -23.86
C ARG A 74 -39.86 3.39 -23.71
N VAL A 75 -39.19 4.09 -24.61
CA VAL A 75 -37.73 4.28 -24.59
C VAL A 75 -37.38 5.74 -24.86
N GLY A 76 -36.49 6.27 -24.06
CA GLY A 76 -35.99 7.63 -24.20
C GLY A 76 -34.83 7.75 -25.19
N GLU A 77 -33.82 6.89 -25.03
CA GLU A 77 -32.61 6.89 -25.85
C GLU A 77 -32.01 5.48 -25.98
N ILE A 78 -31.19 5.28 -27.00
CA ILE A 78 -30.54 3.99 -27.30
C ILE A 78 -29.40 3.63 -26.32
N ARG A 79 -28.85 4.62 -25.59
CA ARG A 79 -27.78 4.44 -24.63
C ARG A 79 -28.24 3.99 -23.24
N ASN A 80 -29.53 3.69 -23.11
CA ASN A 80 -30.14 3.21 -21.88
C ASN A 80 -29.41 1.92 -21.39
N PRO A 81 -29.08 1.79 -20.09
CA PRO A 81 -28.45 0.60 -19.52
C PRO A 81 -29.20 -0.72 -19.78
N LEU A 82 -30.49 -0.68 -20.04
CA LEU A 82 -31.30 -1.86 -20.39
C LEU A 82 -31.02 -2.41 -21.79
N TRP A 83 -30.34 -1.68 -22.63
CA TRP A 83 -30.06 -2.05 -24.00
C TRP A 83 -28.63 -2.57 -24.16
N ARG A 84 -28.44 -3.49 -25.11
CA ARG A 84 -27.10 -3.92 -25.52
C ARG A 84 -26.32 -2.72 -26.06
N GLY A 85 -25.12 -2.53 -25.58
CA GLY A 85 -24.31 -1.36 -25.91
C GLY A 85 -24.70 -0.07 -25.18
N GLY A 86 -25.64 -0.12 -24.24
CA GLY A 86 -25.96 0.98 -23.35
C GLY A 86 -24.90 1.20 -22.27
N GLY A 87 -25.05 2.29 -21.50
CA GLY A 87 -24.15 2.61 -20.41
C GLY A 87 -24.29 1.71 -19.18
N THR A 88 -23.27 1.67 -18.35
CA THR A 88 -23.29 0.97 -17.06
C THR A 88 -23.79 1.94 -15.97
N VAL A 89 -24.72 1.48 -15.10
CA VAL A 89 -25.31 2.36 -14.07
C VAL A 89 -24.34 2.60 -12.91
N PHE A 90 -23.86 1.53 -12.27
CA PHE A 90 -22.98 1.58 -11.10
C PHE A 90 -21.63 0.89 -11.38
N GLY A 91 -21.05 1.20 -12.55
CA GLY A 91 -19.74 0.68 -12.89
C GLY A 91 -18.61 1.32 -12.07
N PRO A 92 -17.42 0.73 -12.10
CA PRO A 92 -16.26 1.34 -11.47
C PRO A 92 -15.96 2.70 -12.11
N GLN A 93 -15.57 3.65 -11.28
CA GLN A 93 -15.10 4.97 -11.69
C GLN A 93 -13.68 5.17 -11.16
N PRO A 94 -12.81 5.88 -11.88
CA PRO A 94 -11.47 6.19 -11.40
C PRO A 94 -11.54 6.90 -10.06
N ARG A 95 -10.83 6.37 -9.07
CA ARG A 95 -10.79 6.95 -7.73
C ARG A 95 -9.45 6.71 -7.06
N SER A 96 -9.09 7.58 -6.15
CA SER A 96 -7.96 7.34 -5.26
C SER A 96 -8.35 6.38 -4.14
N TYR A 97 -7.47 5.43 -3.86
CA TYR A 97 -7.57 4.51 -2.72
C TYR A 97 -6.64 4.93 -1.57
N ALA A 98 -6.07 6.13 -1.64
CA ALA A 98 -5.15 6.63 -0.63
C ALA A 98 -5.81 6.65 0.76
N THR A 99 -5.21 5.92 1.68
CA THR A 99 -5.65 5.82 3.08
C THR A 99 -4.54 6.39 3.97
N PRO A 100 -4.64 7.67 4.37
CA PRO A 100 -3.62 8.27 5.23
C PRO A 100 -3.69 7.68 6.63
N LEU A 101 -2.53 7.34 7.19
CA LEU A 101 -2.39 6.91 8.58
C LEU A 101 -1.52 7.90 9.37
N PRO A 102 -1.86 8.15 10.64
CA PRO A 102 -1.00 8.92 11.54
C PRO A 102 0.39 8.26 11.66
N LYS A 103 1.45 9.07 11.64
CA LYS A 103 2.84 8.59 11.77
C LYS A 103 3.06 7.74 13.04
N LYS A 104 2.35 8.05 14.14
CA LYS A 104 2.41 7.27 15.38
C LYS A 104 1.90 5.83 15.20
N VAL A 105 0.82 5.64 14.42
CA VAL A 105 0.25 4.31 14.13
C VAL A 105 1.23 3.49 13.29
N ILE A 106 1.82 4.09 12.25
CA ILE A 106 2.81 3.42 11.39
C ILE A 106 4.04 2.98 12.20
N ARG A 107 4.56 3.88 13.06
CA ARG A 107 5.70 3.56 13.94
C ARG A 107 5.34 2.46 14.96
N GLY A 108 4.12 2.50 15.52
CA GLY A 108 3.60 1.45 16.40
C GLY A 108 3.53 0.09 15.70
N ALA A 109 2.93 0.04 14.50
CA ALA A 109 2.85 -1.17 13.71
C ALA A 109 4.22 -1.79 13.43
N LEU A 110 5.22 -0.97 13.09
CA LEU A 110 6.59 -1.43 12.86
C LEU A 110 7.23 -2.01 14.14
N ARG A 111 7.05 -1.35 15.30
CA ARG A 111 7.55 -1.86 16.59
C ARG A 111 6.92 -3.21 16.94
N HIS A 112 5.60 -3.35 16.77
CA HIS A 112 4.89 -4.60 17.04
C HIS A 112 5.37 -5.72 16.11
N ALA A 113 5.54 -5.43 14.81
CA ALA A 113 6.06 -6.39 13.84
C ALA A 113 7.50 -6.84 14.17
N LEU A 114 8.38 -5.93 14.54
CA LEU A 114 9.75 -6.25 14.97
C LEU A 114 9.76 -7.07 16.26
N THR A 115 8.90 -6.72 17.22
CA THR A 115 8.76 -7.47 18.48
C THR A 115 8.29 -8.91 18.22
N GLN A 116 7.34 -9.10 17.32
CA GLN A 116 6.88 -10.44 16.91
C GLN A 116 8.02 -11.24 16.26
N LYS A 117 8.74 -10.65 15.31
CA LYS A 117 9.89 -11.29 14.66
C LYS A 117 10.99 -11.66 15.64
N LEU A 118 11.16 -10.88 16.69
CA LEU A 118 12.11 -11.20 17.75
C LEU A 118 11.66 -12.39 18.59
N ARG A 119 10.36 -12.50 18.90
CA ARG A 119 9.77 -13.67 19.56
C ARG A 119 9.96 -14.95 18.74
N ASP A 120 9.79 -14.83 17.44
CA ASP A 120 9.99 -15.94 16.48
C ASP A 120 11.47 -16.27 16.26
N ALA A 121 12.40 -15.60 16.98
CA ALA A 121 13.86 -15.75 16.88
C ALA A 121 14.43 -15.56 15.45
N VAL A 122 13.74 -14.78 14.62
CA VAL A 122 14.14 -14.47 13.23
C VAL A 122 15.08 -13.25 13.16
N VAL A 123 15.06 -12.38 14.19
CA VAL A 123 15.90 -11.18 14.22
C VAL A 123 17.36 -11.55 14.51
N VAL A 124 18.24 -11.07 13.64
CA VAL A 124 19.68 -11.22 13.73
C VAL A 124 20.34 -9.85 13.63
N VAL A 125 21.31 -9.59 14.48
CA VAL A 125 22.15 -8.40 14.43
C VAL A 125 23.47 -8.77 13.79
N VAL A 126 23.84 -8.03 12.73
CA VAL A 126 25.11 -8.24 12.00
C VAL A 126 25.97 -7.00 12.18
N GLU A 127 27.24 -7.20 12.46
CA GLU A 127 28.24 -6.15 12.42
C GLU A 127 28.61 -5.88 10.97
N VAL A 128 28.48 -4.62 10.54
CA VAL A 128 28.90 -4.19 9.20
C VAL A 128 30.13 -3.34 9.40
N GLU A 129 31.27 -3.77 8.89
CA GLU A 129 32.44 -2.92 8.74
C GLU A 129 32.16 -1.96 7.58
N VAL A 130 31.78 -0.73 7.92
CA VAL A 130 31.81 0.35 6.94
C VAL A 130 33.26 0.75 6.79
N ALA A 131 33.89 0.39 5.68
CA ALA A 131 35.21 0.90 5.33
C ALA A 131 35.12 2.42 5.14
N VAL A 132 35.43 3.16 6.19
CA VAL A 132 35.41 4.64 6.20
C VAL A 132 36.60 5.21 5.41
N GLU A 133 37.49 4.38 4.89
CA GLU A 133 38.70 4.83 4.18
C GLU A 133 38.46 5.64 2.90
N VAL A 134 37.32 5.43 2.23
CA VAL A 134 37.07 6.14 0.95
C VAL A 134 36.63 7.60 1.15
N ALA A 135 35.97 7.91 2.26
CA ALA A 135 35.46 9.26 2.50
C ALA A 135 36.54 10.24 2.94
N THR A 136 37.55 9.80 3.71
CA THR A 136 38.62 10.66 4.24
C THR A 136 39.63 11.05 3.15
N ILE A 137 39.92 10.14 2.21
CA ILE A 137 40.85 10.42 1.10
C ILE A 137 40.23 11.39 0.09
N THR A 138 38.93 11.35 -0.14
CA THR A 138 38.22 12.24 -1.05
C THR A 138 38.14 13.67 -0.47
N LEU A 139 37.93 13.81 0.85
CA LEU A 139 37.90 15.13 1.51
C LEU A 139 39.27 15.79 1.55
N MET A 140 40.33 15.04 1.79
CA MET A 140 41.72 15.60 1.77
C MET A 140 42.20 15.98 0.36
N ARG A 141 41.65 15.34 -0.69
CA ARG A 141 41.95 15.72 -2.09
C ARG A 141 41.21 16.99 -2.57
N MET A 142 40.11 17.36 -1.90
CA MET A 142 39.35 18.59 -2.22
C MET A 142 39.80 19.84 -1.42
N LEU A 143 40.62 19.65 -0.40
CA LEU A 143 41.12 20.74 0.47
C LEU A 143 42.63 21.04 0.30
N GLY A 144 43.28 20.41 -0.68
CA GLY A 144 44.70 20.66 -1.04
C GLY A 144 44.87 21.45 -2.34
#